data_6a3014562ac180ba6bb06f7038221ed4
#
_entry.id   6a3014562ac180ba6bb06f7038221ed4
#
_cell.length_a   1.000
_cell.length_b   1.000
_cell.length_c   1.000
_cell.angle_alpha   90.00
_cell.angle_beta   90.00
_cell.angle_gamma   90.00
#
_symmetry.space_group_name_H-M   'P 1'
#
loop_
_entity.id
_entity.type
_entity.pdbx_description
1 polymer ?
#
loop_
_entity_poly.entity_id
_entity_poly.type
_entity_poly.pdbx_seq_one_letter_code
_entity_poly.pdbx_strand_id
1 'polypeptide(L)'
;MFSEDQFFKDILANPEAKRFMLNSLSTGETEGGKDLHRVAEHCVDPELKVKVERHFRDEIKHGVLFAKHLRAMGHEPTPLDPALDYDKQLQALDFGTSVARINDPRPFDEEDWILFFVGSKVTEETANRDMPTLRRGFESDLDLLQTMDEVMEDEVRHVTYATEELQRLAARGHAERIDRMLKRHRRLEARAYRNVSVAFIDRITRILGYPFILRWTMKTACHVQYLWKLAFPGPGLEAPRAGILPSPAPAPEKAAAAQ
;
A
#
# COMPACT_ATOMS: atom_id res chain seq x y z
N MET A 1 4.10 28.32 -15.31
CA MET A 1 4.38 27.75 -13.96
C MET A 1 4.22 26.24 -14.11
N PHE A 2 5.20 25.45 -13.66
CA PHE A 2 5.12 23.99 -13.70
C PHE A 2 4.01 23.53 -12.74
N SER A 3 3.13 22.65 -13.20
CA SER A 3 2.02 22.10 -12.41
C SER A 3 2.07 20.58 -12.39
N GLU A 4 1.41 19.96 -11.44
CA GLU A 4 1.26 18.50 -11.34
C GLU A 4 0.57 17.95 -12.60
N ASP A 5 -0.48 18.62 -13.09
CA ASP A 5 -1.16 18.21 -14.33
C ASP A 5 -0.22 18.22 -15.54
N GLN A 6 0.68 19.22 -15.64
CA GLN A 6 1.67 19.24 -16.72
C GLN A 6 2.64 18.09 -16.62
N PHE A 7 3.05 17.72 -15.41
CA PHE A 7 3.93 16.57 -15.18
C PHE A 7 3.31 15.26 -15.70
N PHE A 8 2.05 15.01 -15.38
CA PHE A 8 1.35 13.80 -15.88
C PHE A 8 1.14 13.84 -17.40
N LYS A 9 0.82 14.99 -17.97
CA LYS A 9 0.72 15.15 -19.43
C LYS A 9 2.06 14.83 -20.10
N ASP A 10 3.17 15.29 -19.56
CA ASP A 10 4.50 15.01 -20.10
C ASP A 10 4.83 13.51 -19.98
N ILE A 11 4.46 12.84 -18.88
CA ILE A 11 4.61 11.39 -18.72
C ILE A 11 3.80 10.64 -19.77
N LEU A 12 2.52 10.97 -19.95
CA LEU A 12 1.64 10.27 -20.90
C LEU A 12 2.06 10.51 -22.37
N ALA A 13 2.60 11.68 -22.68
CA ALA A 13 3.09 12.02 -24.01
C ALA A 13 4.44 11.37 -24.35
N ASN A 14 5.23 10.95 -23.36
CA ASN A 14 6.52 10.31 -23.57
C ASN A 14 6.41 8.78 -23.39
N PRO A 15 6.60 7.97 -24.45
CA PRO A 15 6.41 6.52 -24.36
C PRO A 15 7.31 5.82 -23.33
N GLU A 16 8.56 6.27 -23.14
CA GLU A 16 9.47 5.70 -22.15
C GLU A 16 9.01 6.04 -20.71
N ALA A 17 8.59 7.28 -20.47
CA ALA A 17 8.09 7.72 -19.19
C ALA A 17 6.77 7.00 -18.83
N LYS A 18 5.83 6.90 -19.78
CA LYS A 18 4.57 6.15 -19.62
C LYS A 18 4.85 4.68 -19.31
N ARG A 19 5.73 4.04 -20.06
CA ARG A 19 6.16 2.66 -19.81
C ARG A 19 6.74 2.48 -18.41
N PHE A 20 7.65 3.37 -17.99
CA PHE A 20 8.27 3.30 -16.68
C PHE A 20 7.23 3.42 -15.55
N MET A 21 6.31 4.37 -15.66
CA MET A 21 5.23 4.56 -14.69
C MET A 21 4.31 3.34 -14.62
N LEU A 22 3.84 2.83 -15.76
CA LEU A 22 2.95 1.64 -15.81
C LEU A 22 3.64 0.39 -15.27
N ASN A 23 4.93 0.22 -15.53
CA ASN A 23 5.71 -0.88 -14.96
C ASN A 23 5.79 -0.75 -13.42
N SER A 24 5.99 0.45 -12.91
CA SER A 24 6.05 0.69 -11.46
C SER A 24 4.73 0.37 -10.78
N LEU A 25 3.60 0.79 -11.36
CA LEU A 25 2.26 0.46 -10.86
C LEU A 25 1.99 -1.04 -10.93
N SER A 26 2.13 -1.66 -12.12
CA SER A 26 1.84 -3.09 -12.29
C SER A 26 2.66 -3.99 -11.37
N THR A 27 3.96 -3.71 -11.24
CA THR A 27 4.86 -4.55 -10.44
C THR A 27 4.63 -4.33 -8.95
N GLY A 28 4.38 -3.09 -8.52
CA GLY A 28 4.07 -2.77 -7.12
C GLY A 28 2.85 -3.52 -6.61
N GLU A 29 1.72 -3.41 -7.31
CA GLU A 29 0.48 -4.12 -6.97
C GLU A 29 0.69 -5.65 -6.92
N THR A 30 1.37 -6.20 -7.92
CA THR A 30 1.60 -7.65 -8.01
C THR A 30 2.47 -8.18 -6.85
N GLU A 31 3.51 -7.45 -6.44
CA GLU A 31 4.37 -7.87 -5.33
C GLU A 31 3.64 -7.74 -3.98
N GLY A 32 2.90 -6.64 -3.74
CA GLY A 32 2.04 -6.50 -2.56
C GLY A 32 1.02 -7.64 -2.43
N GLY A 33 0.38 -8.02 -3.54
CA GLY A 33 -0.55 -9.14 -3.58
C GLY A 33 0.07 -10.48 -3.17
N LYS A 34 1.30 -10.79 -3.57
CA LYS A 34 1.95 -12.08 -3.23
C LYS A 34 2.10 -12.29 -1.73
N ASP A 35 2.42 -11.26 -0.98
CA ASP A 35 2.55 -11.36 0.48
C ASP A 35 1.19 -11.56 1.15
N LEU A 36 0.12 -10.94 0.64
CA LEU A 36 -1.25 -11.14 1.12
C LEU A 36 -1.75 -12.58 0.97
N HIS A 37 -1.37 -13.26 -0.12
CA HIS A 37 -1.72 -14.68 -0.30
C HIS A 37 -1.17 -15.54 0.84
N ARG A 38 0.07 -15.34 1.22
CA ARG A 38 0.69 -16.07 2.34
C ARG A 38 0.04 -15.71 3.68
N VAL A 39 -0.30 -14.44 3.89
CA VAL A 39 -1.01 -14.00 5.10
C VAL A 39 -2.38 -14.69 5.23
N ALA A 40 -3.10 -14.91 4.14
CA ALA A 40 -4.37 -15.62 4.15
C ALA A 40 -4.25 -17.09 4.65
N GLU A 41 -3.08 -17.71 4.50
CA GLU A 41 -2.84 -19.07 5.00
C GLU A 41 -2.77 -19.14 6.54
N HIS A 42 -2.45 -18.02 7.21
CA HIS A 42 -2.41 -17.91 8.67
C HIS A 42 -3.79 -17.66 9.31
N CYS A 43 -4.83 -17.40 8.49
CA CYS A 43 -6.17 -17.14 8.99
C CYS A 43 -6.84 -18.43 9.52
N VAL A 44 -7.14 -18.47 10.81
CA VAL A 44 -7.96 -19.53 11.43
C VAL A 44 -9.44 -19.19 11.31
N ASP A 45 -9.78 -17.91 11.37
CA ASP A 45 -11.14 -17.39 11.20
C ASP A 45 -11.52 -17.39 9.71
N PRO A 46 -12.54 -18.15 9.29
CA PRO A 46 -12.94 -18.24 7.89
C PRO A 46 -13.49 -16.92 7.33
N GLU A 47 -14.13 -16.08 8.14
CA GLU A 47 -14.65 -14.78 7.68
C GLU A 47 -13.49 -13.82 7.40
N LEU A 48 -12.51 -13.79 8.29
CA LEU A 48 -11.29 -13.01 8.08
C LEU A 48 -10.51 -13.51 6.87
N LYS A 49 -10.39 -14.83 6.71
CA LYS A 49 -9.71 -15.44 5.56
C LYS A 49 -10.31 -14.95 4.24
N VAL A 50 -11.64 -14.94 4.11
CA VAL A 50 -12.33 -14.45 2.90
C VAL A 50 -11.97 -13.00 2.60
N LYS A 51 -11.86 -12.14 3.63
CA LYS A 51 -11.49 -10.72 3.44
C LYS A 51 -10.06 -10.57 2.95
N VAL A 52 -9.11 -11.28 3.57
CA VAL A 52 -7.68 -11.23 3.18
C VAL A 52 -7.47 -11.82 1.79
N GLU A 53 -8.13 -12.95 1.45
CA GLU A 53 -8.09 -13.54 0.11
C GLU A 53 -8.73 -12.64 -0.96
N ARG A 54 -9.74 -11.85 -0.59
CA ARG A 54 -10.31 -10.86 -1.50
C ARG A 54 -9.31 -9.75 -1.78
N HIS A 55 -8.70 -9.19 -0.74
CA HIS A 55 -7.66 -8.18 -0.87
C HIS A 55 -6.52 -8.69 -1.78
N PHE A 56 -6.01 -9.90 -1.53
CA PHE A 56 -5.04 -10.53 -2.42
C PHE A 56 -5.48 -10.55 -3.89
N ARG A 57 -6.72 -10.96 -4.16
CA ARG A 57 -7.24 -11.04 -5.54
C ARG A 57 -7.39 -9.67 -6.18
N ASP A 58 -7.79 -8.66 -5.40
CA ASP A 58 -7.90 -7.28 -5.86
C ASP A 58 -6.51 -6.75 -6.27
N GLU A 59 -5.45 -6.93 -5.44
CA GLU A 59 -4.08 -6.52 -5.77
C GLU A 59 -3.52 -7.18 -7.04
N ILE A 60 -3.72 -8.49 -7.17
CA ILE A 60 -3.30 -9.19 -8.40
C ILE A 60 -4.07 -8.68 -9.63
N LYS A 61 -5.36 -8.39 -9.47
CA LYS A 61 -6.17 -7.79 -10.53
C LYS A 61 -5.63 -6.40 -10.91
N HIS A 62 -5.31 -5.54 -9.95
CA HIS A 62 -4.73 -4.22 -10.19
C HIS A 62 -3.43 -4.33 -11.00
N GLY A 63 -2.53 -5.21 -10.56
CA GLY A 63 -1.28 -5.48 -11.28
C GLY A 63 -1.52 -5.91 -12.74
N VAL A 64 -2.50 -6.79 -12.98
CA VAL A 64 -2.89 -7.25 -14.33
C VAL A 64 -3.49 -6.13 -15.17
N LEU A 65 -4.32 -5.26 -14.58
CA LEU A 65 -4.92 -4.11 -15.25
C LEU A 65 -3.85 -3.15 -15.76
N PHE A 66 -2.87 -2.76 -14.93
CA PHE A 66 -1.75 -1.93 -15.38
C PHE A 66 -0.85 -2.65 -16.38
N ALA A 67 -0.61 -3.97 -16.20
CA ALA A 67 0.14 -4.77 -17.18
C ALA A 67 -0.51 -4.81 -18.55
N LYS A 68 -1.84 -4.79 -18.64
CA LYS A 68 -2.58 -4.74 -19.92
C LYS A 68 -2.18 -3.49 -20.73
N HIS A 69 -2.11 -2.32 -20.09
CA HIS A 69 -1.66 -1.08 -20.74
C HIS A 69 -0.20 -1.17 -21.18
N LEU A 70 0.66 -1.77 -20.35
CA LEU A 70 2.06 -1.98 -20.68
C LEU A 70 2.24 -2.90 -21.89
N ARG A 71 1.45 -4.01 -21.96
CA ARG A 71 1.44 -4.94 -23.08
C ARG A 71 0.90 -4.30 -24.37
N ALA A 72 -0.09 -3.41 -24.27
CA ALA A 72 -0.58 -2.65 -25.42
C ALA A 72 0.52 -1.74 -26.02
N MET A 73 1.56 -1.39 -25.23
CA MET A 73 2.75 -0.69 -25.72
C MET A 73 3.86 -1.65 -26.20
N GLY A 74 3.62 -2.97 -26.24
CA GLY A 74 4.62 -3.98 -26.64
C GLY A 74 5.63 -4.37 -25.58
N HIS A 75 5.31 -4.17 -24.29
CA HIS A 75 6.20 -4.46 -23.18
C HIS A 75 5.55 -5.40 -22.16
N GLU A 76 6.37 -6.22 -21.48
CA GLU A 76 5.95 -7.00 -20.31
C GLU A 76 6.43 -6.31 -19.01
N PRO A 77 5.72 -6.55 -17.88
CA PRO A 77 6.19 -6.11 -16.57
C PRO A 77 7.57 -6.67 -16.25
N THR A 78 8.41 -5.83 -15.68
CA THR A 78 9.77 -6.20 -15.27
C THR A 78 10.01 -5.84 -13.80
N PRO A 79 10.86 -6.60 -13.08
CA PRO A 79 11.19 -6.28 -11.70
C PRO A 79 11.68 -4.84 -11.52
N LEU A 80 11.30 -4.23 -10.41
CA LEU A 80 11.75 -2.88 -10.06
C LEU A 80 13.17 -2.89 -9.48
N ASP A 81 13.88 -1.79 -9.70
CA ASP A 81 15.06 -1.48 -8.91
C ASP A 81 14.66 -1.43 -7.41
N PRO A 82 15.45 -2.00 -6.48
CA PRO A 82 15.13 -1.96 -5.05
C PRO A 82 14.87 -0.55 -4.48
N ALA A 83 15.45 0.49 -5.09
CA ALA A 83 15.18 1.88 -4.69
C ALA A 83 13.78 2.38 -5.09
N LEU A 84 13.15 1.72 -6.07
CA LEU A 84 11.81 2.01 -6.59
C LEU A 84 10.74 1.04 -6.06
N ASP A 85 11.16 -0.01 -5.38
CA ASP A 85 10.32 -1.06 -4.85
C ASP A 85 9.86 -0.66 -3.43
N TYR A 86 8.59 -0.28 -3.33
CA TYR A 86 8.03 0.23 -2.08
C TYR A 86 8.05 -0.83 -0.97
N ASP A 87 7.71 -2.07 -1.29
CA ASP A 87 7.69 -3.16 -0.32
C ASP A 87 9.08 -3.46 0.23
N LYS A 88 10.10 -3.48 -0.63
CA LYS A 88 11.49 -3.63 -0.17
C LYS A 88 11.94 -2.46 0.71
N GLN A 89 11.50 -1.24 0.41
CA GLN A 89 11.79 -0.08 1.27
C GLN A 89 11.08 -0.18 2.62
N LEU A 90 9.86 -0.71 2.68
CA LEU A 90 9.13 -0.99 3.92
C LEU A 90 9.79 -2.11 4.72
N GLN A 91 10.10 -3.23 4.08
CA GLN A 91 10.78 -4.39 4.71
C GLN A 91 12.13 -3.99 5.34
N ALA A 92 12.91 -3.14 4.67
CA ALA A 92 14.18 -2.63 5.20
C ALA A 92 14.04 -1.76 6.46
N LEU A 93 12.83 -1.35 6.81
CA LEU A 93 12.49 -0.53 7.96
C LEU A 93 11.76 -1.30 9.07
N ASP A 94 11.68 -2.62 8.99
CA ASP A 94 10.88 -3.46 9.90
C ASP A 94 9.41 -2.97 10.00
N PHE A 95 8.80 -2.72 8.84
CA PHE A 95 7.43 -2.27 8.74
C PHE A 95 6.46 -3.45 8.60
N GLY A 96 5.38 -3.44 9.39
CA GLY A 96 4.37 -4.50 9.36
C GLY A 96 4.89 -5.86 9.83
N THR A 97 4.25 -6.93 9.35
CA THR A 97 4.65 -8.30 9.66
C THR A 97 5.90 -8.68 8.88
N SER A 98 6.92 -9.20 9.57
CA SER A 98 8.18 -9.55 8.92
C SER A 98 8.02 -10.73 7.95
N VAL A 99 8.83 -10.76 6.89
CA VAL A 99 8.89 -11.86 5.92
C VAL A 99 9.16 -13.21 6.63
N ALA A 100 9.99 -13.20 7.66
CA ALA A 100 10.27 -14.42 8.46
C ALA A 100 9.01 -14.93 9.16
N ARG A 101 8.16 -14.03 9.67
CA ARG A 101 6.90 -14.40 10.32
C ARG A 101 5.84 -14.87 9.32
N ILE A 102 5.75 -14.23 8.17
CA ILE A 102 4.86 -14.65 7.08
C ILE A 102 5.21 -16.06 6.57
N ASN A 103 6.47 -16.43 6.58
CA ASN A 103 6.92 -17.76 6.16
C ASN A 103 6.92 -18.82 7.28
N ASP A 104 6.64 -18.46 8.53
CA ASP A 104 6.47 -19.39 9.64
C ASP A 104 5.10 -20.07 9.52
N PRO A 105 4.98 -21.40 9.51
CA PRO A 105 3.71 -22.10 9.26
C PRO A 105 2.68 -21.97 10.40
N ARG A 106 3.07 -21.42 11.56
CA ARG A 106 2.14 -21.24 12.68
C ARG A 106 1.05 -20.20 12.35
N PRO A 107 -0.19 -20.44 12.73
CA PRO A 107 -1.24 -19.42 12.61
C PRO A 107 -0.82 -18.08 13.25
N PHE A 108 -1.33 -16.98 12.73
CA PHE A 108 -1.12 -15.68 13.33
C PHE A 108 -1.87 -15.56 14.66
N ASP A 109 -1.18 -15.05 15.68
CA ASP A 109 -1.79 -14.62 16.92
C ASP A 109 -2.32 -13.18 16.84
N GLU A 110 -2.87 -12.65 17.94
CA GLU A 110 -3.40 -11.27 17.96
C GLU A 110 -2.34 -10.21 17.68
N GLU A 111 -1.11 -10.45 18.11
CA GLU A 111 -0.01 -9.54 17.88
C GLU A 111 0.38 -9.47 16.41
N ASP A 112 0.44 -10.63 15.75
CA ASP A 112 0.69 -10.72 14.33
C ASP A 112 -0.40 -10.00 13.52
N TRP A 113 -1.66 -10.18 13.91
CA TRP A 113 -2.79 -9.51 13.27
C TRP A 113 -2.77 -8.00 13.50
N ILE A 114 -2.37 -7.53 14.69
CA ILE A 114 -2.20 -6.09 14.92
C ILE A 114 -1.11 -5.53 14.02
N LEU A 115 0.05 -6.19 13.92
CA LEU A 115 1.15 -5.78 13.04
C LEU A 115 0.72 -5.74 11.58
N PHE A 116 0.03 -6.77 11.12
CA PHE A 116 -0.46 -6.87 9.74
C PHE A 116 -1.45 -5.73 9.43
N PHE A 117 -2.52 -5.58 10.22
CA PHE A 117 -3.54 -4.57 9.93
C PHE A 117 -3.07 -3.15 10.14
N VAL A 118 -2.13 -2.89 11.07
CA VAL A 118 -1.49 -1.58 11.18
C VAL A 118 -0.68 -1.26 9.93
N GLY A 119 0.10 -2.24 9.45
CA GLY A 119 0.84 -2.10 8.19
C GLY A 119 -0.08 -1.83 7.02
N SER A 120 -1.03 -2.74 6.75
CA SER A 120 -2.02 -2.63 5.67
C SER A 120 -2.78 -1.29 5.72
N LYS A 121 -3.38 -0.93 6.87
CA LYS A 121 -4.09 0.35 7.00
C LYS A 121 -3.22 1.56 6.60
N VAL A 122 -1.97 1.58 6.99
CA VAL A 122 -1.07 2.72 6.72
C VAL A 122 -0.70 2.80 5.23
N THR A 123 -0.44 1.67 4.58
CA THR A 123 -0.14 1.62 3.14
C THR A 123 -1.37 1.99 2.30
N GLU A 124 -2.53 1.40 2.63
CA GLU A 124 -3.78 1.65 1.92
C GLU A 124 -4.27 3.10 2.08
N GLU A 125 -4.11 3.71 3.27
CA GLU A 125 -4.39 5.14 3.46
C GLU A 125 -3.51 6.02 2.58
N THR A 126 -2.26 5.63 2.35
CA THR A 126 -1.34 6.36 1.47
C THR A 126 -1.77 6.20 0.01
N ALA A 127 -2.10 4.99 -0.45
CA ALA A 127 -2.62 4.73 -1.79
C ALA A 127 -3.90 5.55 -2.06
N ASN A 128 -4.90 5.41 -1.18
CA ASN A 128 -6.17 6.15 -1.30
C ASN A 128 -6.01 7.69 -1.34
N ARG A 129 -5.01 8.23 -0.63
CA ARG A 129 -4.72 9.67 -0.67
C ARG A 129 -4.14 10.11 -2.00
N ASP A 130 -3.28 9.30 -2.60
CA ASP A 130 -2.50 9.68 -3.78
C ASP A 130 -3.23 9.34 -5.10
N MET A 131 -4.09 8.33 -5.10
CA MET A 131 -4.86 7.88 -6.28
C MET A 131 -5.71 8.95 -6.95
N PRO A 132 -6.42 9.87 -6.24
CA PRO A 132 -7.15 10.95 -6.90
C PRO A 132 -6.25 11.85 -7.74
N THR A 133 -5.00 12.02 -7.37
CA THR A 133 -4.00 12.77 -8.14
C THR A 133 -3.57 12.02 -9.39
N LEU A 134 -3.28 10.72 -9.27
CA LEU A 134 -2.98 9.85 -10.42
C LEU A 134 -4.16 9.83 -11.41
N ARG A 135 -5.38 9.67 -10.89
CA ARG A 135 -6.60 9.68 -11.70
C ARG A 135 -6.74 10.97 -12.52
N ARG A 136 -6.57 12.15 -11.89
CA ARG A 136 -6.58 13.42 -12.63
C ARG A 136 -5.48 13.45 -13.70
N GLY A 137 -4.31 12.93 -13.38
CA GLY A 137 -3.21 12.82 -14.33
C GLY A 137 -3.55 12.00 -15.58
N PHE A 138 -4.47 11.06 -15.48
CA PHE A 138 -4.89 10.16 -16.58
C PHE A 138 -6.14 10.62 -17.33
N GLU A 139 -6.72 11.78 -17.02
CA GLU A 139 -7.97 12.26 -17.67
C GLU A 139 -7.91 12.33 -19.20
N SER A 140 -6.73 12.45 -19.80
CA SER A 140 -6.55 12.43 -21.25
C SER A 140 -6.43 11.02 -21.86
N ASP A 141 -6.38 9.96 -21.03
CA ASP A 141 -6.29 8.56 -21.45
C ASP A 141 -7.46 7.78 -20.82
N LEU A 142 -8.55 7.65 -21.59
CA LEU A 142 -9.81 7.10 -21.07
C LEU A 142 -9.68 5.64 -20.58
N ASP A 143 -8.82 4.85 -21.18
CA ASP A 143 -8.61 3.46 -20.78
C ASP A 143 -7.87 3.39 -19.41
N LEU A 144 -6.85 4.24 -19.22
CA LEU A 144 -6.18 4.36 -17.93
C LEU A 144 -7.11 4.97 -16.85
N LEU A 145 -7.93 5.94 -17.22
CA LEU A 145 -8.91 6.54 -16.32
C LEU A 145 -9.89 5.49 -15.80
N GLN A 146 -10.42 4.64 -16.67
CA GLN A 146 -11.31 3.54 -16.29
C GLN A 146 -10.61 2.54 -15.35
N THR A 147 -9.35 2.20 -15.65
CA THR A 147 -8.54 1.34 -14.79
C THR A 147 -8.38 1.96 -13.40
N MET A 148 -8.08 3.27 -13.31
CA MET A 148 -7.95 3.95 -12.03
C MET A 148 -9.25 3.98 -11.24
N ASP A 149 -10.41 4.18 -11.91
CA ASP A 149 -11.71 4.17 -11.25
C ASP A 149 -12.00 2.79 -10.61
N GLU A 150 -11.65 1.70 -11.30
CA GLU A 150 -11.81 0.33 -10.80
C GLU A 150 -10.88 0.06 -9.60
N VAL A 151 -9.61 0.43 -9.69
CA VAL A 151 -8.63 0.28 -8.60
C VAL A 151 -9.08 1.07 -7.37
N MET A 152 -9.44 2.35 -7.53
CA MET A 152 -9.86 3.21 -6.41
C MET A 152 -11.09 2.68 -5.66
N GLU A 153 -12.02 2.01 -6.35
CA GLU A 153 -13.18 1.39 -5.70
C GLU A 153 -12.75 0.25 -4.77
N ASP A 154 -11.79 -0.55 -5.17
CA ASP A 154 -11.25 -1.66 -4.38
C ASP A 154 -10.46 -1.14 -3.17
N GLU A 155 -9.62 -0.12 -3.34
CA GLU A 155 -8.78 0.47 -2.30
C GLU A 155 -9.57 1.03 -1.11
N VAL A 156 -10.74 1.63 -1.37
CA VAL A 156 -11.64 2.08 -0.30
C VAL A 156 -12.08 0.90 0.59
N ARG A 157 -12.27 -0.28 0.00
CA ARG A 157 -12.61 -1.50 0.75
C ARG A 157 -11.44 -2.01 1.56
N HIS A 158 -10.21 -1.93 1.04
CA HIS A 158 -8.99 -2.35 1.74
C HIS A 158 -8.79 -1.54 3.04
N VAL A 159 -8.85 -0.22 2.96
CA VAL A 159 -8.79 0.64 4.17
C VAL A 159 -9.93 0.32 5.14
N THR A 160 -11.14 0.10 4.61
CA THR A 160 -12.32 -0.11 5.44
C THR A 160 -12.18 -1.38 6.27
N TYR A 161 -11.89 -2.54 5.64
CA TYR A 161 -11.81 -3.78 6.39
C TYR A 161 -10.62 -3.80 7.35
N ALA A 162 -9.46 -3.26 6.97
CA ALA A 162 -8.31 -3.18 7.86
C ALA A 162 -8.63 -2.32 9.09
N THR A 163 -9.36 -1.22 8.91
CA THR A 163 -9.83 -0.38 10.02
C THR A 163 -10.80 -1.12 10.93
N GLU A 164 -11.76 -1.86 10.37
CA GLU A 164 -12.73 -2.65 11.14
C GLU A 164 -12.07 -3.74 11.98
N GLU A 165 -11.08 -4.45 11.42
CA GLU A 165 -10.35 -5.48 12.17
C GLU A 165 -9.52 -4.87 13.30
N LEU A 166 -8.85 -3.73 13.07
CA LEU A 166 -8.17 -2.99 14.13
C LEU A 166 -9.13 -2.50 15.23
N GLN A 167 -10.35 -2.08 14.87
CA GLN A 167 -11.36 -1.69 15.85
C GLN A 167 -11.83 -2.89 16.69
N ARG A 168 -11.97 -4.09 16.09
CA ARG A 168 -12.27 -5.33 16.82
C ARG A 168 -11.15 -5.69 17.81
N LEU A 169 -9.90 -5.61 17.36
CA LEU A 169 -8.75 -5.84 18.25
C LEU A 169 -8.67 -4.79 19.36
N ALA A 170 -8.94 -3.51 19.06
CA ALA A 170 -8.99 -2.45 20.05
C ALA A 170 -10.07 -2.69 21.13
N ALA A 171 -11.27 -3.16 20.74
CA ALA A 171 -12.35 -3.53 21.66
C ALA A 171 -11.97 -4.71 22.58
N ARG A 172 -10.97 -5.52 22.19
CA ARG A 172 -10.41 -6.63 23.00
C ARG A 172 -9.29 -6.19 23.94
N GLY A 173 -9.04 -4.88 24.07
CA GLY A 173 -8.07 -4.29 25.01
C GLY A 173 -6.78 -3.81 24.37
N HIS A 174 -6.63 -3.87 23.05
CA HIS A 174 -5.38 -3.49 22.35
C HIS A 174 -5.34 -2.03 21.88
N ALA A 175 -6.32 -1.19 22.24
CA ALA A 175 -6.48 0.17 21.70
C ALA A 175 -5.23 1.05 21.81
N GLU A 176 -4.63 1.15 23.02
CA GLU A 176 -3.42 1.97 23.22
C GLU A 176 -2.21 1.45 22.42
N ARG A 177 -2.10 0.11 22.32
CA ARG A 177 -1.04 -0.52 21.54
C ARG A 177 -1.17 -0.18 20.07
N ILE A 178 -2.37 -0.38 19.50
CA ILE A 178 -2.68 -0.08 18.10
C ILE A 178 -2.37 1.40 17.81
N ASP A 179 -2.78 2.33 18.67
CA ASP A 179 -2.52 3.76 18.49
C ASP A 179 -1.01 4.08 18.44
N ARG A 180 -0.23 3.51 19.38
CA ARG A 180 1.23 3.65 19.35
C ARG A 180 1.86 3.08 18.08
N MET A 181 1.37 1.92 17.63
CA MET A 181 1.89 1.28 16.43
C MET A 181 1.52 2.04 15.16
N LEU A 182 0.30 2.55 15.02
CA LEU A 182 -0.10 3.41 13.90
C LEU A 182 0.81 4.63 13.79
N LYS A 183 1.07 5.33 14.90
CA LYS A 183 2.00 6.48 14.92
C LYS A 183 3.42 6.11 14.50
N ARG A 184 3.92 4.94 14.96
CA ARG A 184 5.24 4.44 14.57
C ARG A 184 5.27 4.10 13.07
N HIS A 185 4.31 3.30 12.59
CA HIS A 185 4.28 2.82 11.21
C HIS A 185 4.10 3.96 10.20
N ARG A 186 3.29 4.97 10.51
CA ARG A 186 3.19 6.17 9.66
C ARG A 186 4.50 6.92 9.49
N ARG A 187 5.37 6.92 10.51
CA ARG A 187 6.73 7.52 10.39
C ARG A 187 7.66 6.66 9.53
N LEU A 188 7.59 5.33 9.69
CA LEU A 188 8.35 4.39 8.87
C LEU A 188 7.90 4.46 7.40
N GLU A 189 6.59 4.43 7.18
CA GLU A 189 5.97 4.59 5.86
C GLU A 189 6.42 5.90 5.21
N ALA A 190 6.33 7.02 5.91
CA ALA A 190 6.76 8.31 5.37
C ALA A 190 8.22 8.29 4.90
N ARG A 191 9.09 7.52 5.57
CA ARG A 191 10.49 7.34 5.16
C ARG A 191 10.61 6.49 3.90
N ALA A 192 9.91 5.35 3.83
CA ALA A 192 9.88 4.49 2.65
C ALA A 192 9.30 5.24 1.44
N TYR A 193 8.15 5.88 1.63
CA TYR A 193 7.49 6.70 0.62
C TYR A 193 8.40 7.80 0.06
N ARG A 194 9.10 8.55 0.93
CA ARG A 194 10.08 9.54 0.49
C ARG A 194 11.19 8.92 -0.35
N ASN A 195 11.74 7.76 0.07
CA ASN A 195 12.84 7.11 -0.64
C ASN A 195 12.40 6.74 -2.07
N VAL A 196 11.26 6.07 -2.19
CA VAL A 196 10.69 5.68 -3.49
C VAL A 196 10.32 6.90 -4.33
N SER A 197 9.66 7.91 -3.74
CA SER A 197 9.28 9.13 -4.46
C SER A 197 10.49 9.87 -5.01
N VAL A 198 11.56 10.00 -4.23
CA VAL A 198 12.81 10.65 -4.69
C VAL A 198 13.45 9.86 -5.84
N ALA A 199 13.50 8.52 -5.74
CA ALA A 199 14.04 7.66 -6.78
C ALA A 199 13.18 7.72 -8.07
N PHE A 200 11.85 7.65 -7.92
CA PHE A 200 10.90 7.77 -9.03
C PHE A 200 11.03 9.12 -9.74
N ILE A 201 10.99 10.23 -9.00
CA ILE A 201 11.14 11.58 -9.54
C ILE A 201 12.48 11.74 -10.23
N ASP A 202 13.58 11.25 -9.65
CA ASP A 202 14.89 11.33 -10.30
C ASP A 202 14.91 10.58 -11.64
N ARG A 203 14.33 9.38 -11.68
CA ARG A 203 14.29 8.55 -12.90
C ARG A 203 13.39 9.15 -13.96
N ILE A 204 12.13 9.48 -13.61
CA ILE A 204 11.13 9.97 -14.56
C ILE A 204 11.54 11.34 -15.16
N THR A 205 12.06 12.24 -14.34
CA THR A 205 12.47 13.57 -14.80
C THR A 205 13.74 13.53 -15.65
N ARG A 206 14.59 12.51 -15.54
CA ARG A 206 15.69 12.25 -16.49
C ARG A 206 15.16 11.79 -17.83
N ILE A 207 14.20 10.86 -17.85
CA ILE A 207 13.55 10.39 -19.07
C ILE A 207 12.88 11.57 -19.80
N LEU A 208 12.20 12.45 -19.07
CA LEU A 208 11.54 13.64 -19.63
C LEU A 208 12.51 14.77 -20.00
N GLY A 209 13.81 14.65 -19.72
CA GLY A 209 14.80 15.70 -20.03
C GLY A 209 14.63 16.99 -19.24
N TYR A 210 14.03 16.94 -18.05
CA TYR A 210 13.79 18.14 -17.25
C TYR A 210 15.09 18.82 -16.78
N PRO A 211 15.12 20.17 -16.73
CA PRO A 211 16.29 20.92 -16.26
C PRO A 211 16.65 20.55 -14.82
N PHE A 212 17.94 20.62 -14.49
CA PHE A 212 18.46 20.27 -13.17
C PHE A 212 17.73 20.98 -12.02
N ILE A 213 17.44 22.28 -12.16
CA ILE A 213 16.75 23.06 -11.13
C ILE A 213 15.36 22.48 -10.86
N LEU A 214 14.56 22.17 -11.88
CA LEU A 214 13.23 21.60 -11.73
C LEU A 214 13.28 20.22 -11.05
N ARG A 215 14.21 19.37 -11.47
CA ARG A 215 14.45 18.06 -10.87
C ARG A 215 14.81 18.18 -9.39
N TRP A 216 15.70 19.11 -9.05
CA TRP A 216 16.10 19.38 -7.68
C TRP A 216 14.92 19.87 -6.84
N THR A 217 14.11 20.82 -7.35
CA THR A 217 12.93 21.35 -6.68
C THR A 217 11.91 20.24 -6.38
N MET A 218 11.60 19.36 -7.34
CA MET A 218 10.66 18.26 -7.14
C MET A 218 11.14 17.28 -6.07
N LYS A 219 12.43 16.92 -6.08
CA LYS A 219 13.00 16.05 -5.02
C LYS A 219 12.99 16.74 -3.66
N THR A 220 13.24 18.03 -3.60
CA THR A 220 13.15 18.80 -2.35
C THR A 220 11.72 18.82 -1.80
N ALA A 221 10.70 18.90 -2.67
CA ALA A 221 9.30 18.81 -2.25
C ALA A 221 9.00 17.46 -1.55
N CYS A 222 9.54 16.35 -2.06
CA CYS A 222 9.41 15.04 -1.38
C CYS A 222 10.05 15.05 0.03
N HIS A 223 11.17 15.73 0.22
CA HIS A 223 11.78 15.85 1.55
C HIS A 223 10.95 16.74 2.49
N VAL A 224 10.39 17.84 1.98
CA VAL A 224 9.51 18.72 2.77
C VAL A 224 8.25 17.96 3.19
N GLN A 225 7.62 17.22 2.28
CA GLN A 225 6.46 16.38 2.59
C GLN A 225 6.81 15.32 3.66
N TYR A 226 7.96 14.68 3.56
CA TYR A 226 8.45 13.75 4.56
C TYR A 226 8.57 14.40 5.95
N LEU A 227 9.21 15.57 6.05
CA LEU A 227 9.34 16.28 7.32
C LEU A 227 7.99 16.67 7.91
N TRP A 228 7.04 17.07 7.06
CA TRP A 228 5.67 17.34 7.47
C TRP A 228 4.99 16.09 8.04
N LYS A 229 5.07 14.96 7.35
CA LYS A 229 4.52 13.67 7.84
C LYS A 229 5.16 13.21 9.16
N LEU A 230 6.45 13.48 9.39
CA LEU A 230 7.11 13.19 10.66
C LEU A 230 6.57 14.04 11.81
N ALA A 231 6.33 15.33 11.56
CA ALA A 231 5.80 16.27 12.55
C ALA A 231 4.31 16.00 12.84
N PHE A 232 3.56 15.60 11.82
CA PHE A 232 2.11 15.39 11.85
C PHE A 232 1.76 14.00 11.30
N PRO A 233 1.99 12.92 12.07
CA PRO A 233 1.83 11.54 11.57
C PRO A 233 0.37 11.11 11.36
N GLY A 234 -0.58 12.02 11.48
CA GLY A 234 -1.99 11.74 11.29
C GLY A 234 -2.71 11.28 12.55
N PRO A 235 -4.03 11.03 12.47
CA PRO A 235 -4.88 10.63 13.60
C PRO A 235 -4.51 9.21 14.07
N GLY A 236 -4.92 8.88 15.29
CA GLY A 236 -4.93 7.50 15.80
C GLY A 236 -6.00 6.63 15.13
N LEU A 237 -6.33 5.52 15.77
CA LEU A 237 -7.44 4.68 15.31
C LEU A 237 -8.76 5.46 15.42
N GLU A 238 -9.54 5.45 14.36
CA GLU A 238 -10.87 6.06 14.36
C GLU A 238 -11.79 5.34 15.34
N ALA A 239 -12.73 6.08 15.95
CA ALA A 239 -13.73 5.48 16.82
C ALA A 239 -14.53 4.39 16.10
N PRO A 240 -14.93 3.30 16.78
CA PRO A 240 -15.74 2.25 16.18
C PRO A 240 -17.00 2.82 15.54
N ARG A 241 -17.30 2.39 14.31
CA ARG A 241 -18.60 2.68 13.69
C ARG A 241 -19.69 1.94 14.46
N ALA A 242 -20.85 2.55 14.63
CA ALA A 242 -21.99 1.91 15.28
C ALA A 242 -22.33 0.59 14.56
N GLY A 243 -22.31 -0.53 15.29
CA GLY A 243 -22.61 -1.87 14.75
C GLY A 243 -21.42 -2.82 14.61
N ILE A 244 -20.19 -2.39 14.84
CA ILE A 244 -19.04 -3.32 14.89
C ILE A 244 -19.05 -4.01 16.26
N LEU A 245 -19.49 -5.26 16.28
CA LEU A 245 -19.37 -6.12 17.45
C LEU A 245 -17.94 -6.65 17.58
N PRO A 246 -17.38 -6.77 18.80
CA PRO A 246 -16.11 -7.45 18.98
C PRO A 246 -16.22 -8.89 18.45
N SER A 247 -15.19 -9.33 17.71
CA SER A 247 -15.09 -10.73 17.29
C SER A 247 -15.14 -11.64 18.54
N PRO A 248 -15.87 -12.77 18.54
CA PRO A 248 -15.84 -13.68 19.67
C PRO A 248 -14.39 -14.08 19.97
N ALA A 249 -14.04 -14.14 21.25
CA ALA A 249 -12.72 -14.63 21.66
C ALA A 249 -12.50 -16.04 21.08
N PRO A 250 -11.29 -16.39 20.65
CA PRO A 250 -11.00 -17.76 20.22
C PRO A 250 -11.42 -18.72 21.33
N ALA A 251 -12.14 -19.79 20.96
CA ALA A 251 -12.56 -20.80 21.93
C ALA A 251 -11.30 -21.31 22.66
N PRO A 252 -11.35 -21.45 24.00
CA PRO A 252 -10.22 -21.95 24.74
C PRO A 252 -9.83 -23.31 24.15
N GLU A 253 -8.57 -23.43 23.77
CA GLU A 253 -7.95 -24.67 23.30
C GLU A 253 -8.28 -25.74 24.35
N LYS A 254 -9.10 -26.72 23.96
CA LYS A 254 -9.34 -27.85 24.82
C LYS A 254 -8.00 -28.51 25.07
N ALA A 255 -7.45 -28.29 26.26
CA ALA A 255 -6.30 -29.04 26.72
C ALA A 255 -6.61 -30.51 26.45
N ALA A 256 -5.89 -31.11 25.52
CA ALA A 256 -5.94 -32.54 25.26
C ALA A 256 -5.58 -33.21 26.59
N ALA A 257 -6.58 -33.72 27.27
CA ALA A 257 -6.38 -34.54 28.45
C ALA A 257 -5.58 -35.77 27.98
N ALA A 258 -4.33 -35.80 28.39
CA ALA A 258 -3.55 -37.02 28.36
C ALA A 258 -4.23 -38.07 29.20
N GLN A 259 -4.64 -39.16 28.61
CA GLN A 259 -4.83 -40.46 29.21
C GLN A 259 -3.93 -41.47 28.47
#